data_23b1902ebf873af3f719595a89e9156b
#
_entry.id   23b1902ebf873af3f719595a89e9156b
#
_cell.length_a   1.000
_cell.length_b   1.000
_cell.length_c   1.000
_cell.angle_alpha   90.00
_cell.angle_beta   90.00
_cell.angle_gamma   90.00
#
_symmetry.space_group_name_H-M   'P 1'
#
loop_
_entity.id
_entity.type
_entity.pdbx_description
1 polymer ?
#
loop_
_entity_poly.entity_id
_entity_poly.type
_entity_poly.pdbx_seq_one_letter_code
_entity_poly.pdbx_strand_id
1 'polypeptide(L)'
;MKIDWAYLRKGWKSCQNAQAVLDEKHVGIKTTVDARKQRIDADAAWELLQSAASITTAKGKKVQTFNPESDAKADILKQAMGPTGNLRAPALRIKDSFVIGFNKELYEKDF
;
A
#
# COMPACT_ATOMS: atom_id res chain seq x y z
N MET A 1 14.30 10.09 -1.71
CA MET A 1 12.88 9.78 -2.04
C MET A 1 12.02 9.97 -0.81
N LYS A 2 10.80 10.39 -1.00
CA LYS A 2 9.86 10.61 0.11
C LYS A 2 8.51 10.02 -0.23
N ILE A 3 7.92 9.30 0.74
CA ILE A 3 6.58 8.75 0.62
C ILE A 3 5.58 9.82 1.06
N ASP A 4 4.58 10.10 0.24
CA ASP A 4 3.61 11.15 0.54
C ASP A 4 2.60 10.74 1.60
N TRP A 5 2.22 9.46 1.63
CA TRP A 5 1.21 8.95 2.53
C TRP A 5 1.45 7.48 2.81
N ALA A 6 1.29 7.07 4.05
CA ALA A 6 1.42 5.67 4.46
C ALA A 6 0.32 5.27 5.41
N TYR A 7 -0.27 4.10 5.16
CA TYR A 7 -1.28 3.48 6.01
C TYR A 7 -0.64 2.27 6.66
N LEU A 8 -0.37 2.36 7.95
CA LEU A 8 0.41 1.36 8.68
C LEU A 8 -0.36 0.84 9.89
N ARG A 9 -0.25 -0.47 10.14
CA ARG A 9 -0.82 -1.07 11.33
C ARG A 9 0.29 -1.47 12.30
N LYS A 10 0.36 -0.79 13.41
CA LYS A 10 1.33 -1.05 14.46
C LYS A 10 1.17 -2.47 15.01
N GLY A 11 2.28 -3.18 15.14
CA GLY A 11 2.26 -4.56 15.62
C GLY A 11 2.19 -5.63 14.54
N TRP A 12 1.85 -5.27 13.30
CA TRP A 12 1.85 -6.23 12.18
C TRP A 12 3.25 -6.41 11.62
N LYS A 13 3.62 -7.66 11.40
CA LYS A 13 4.97 -8.02 10.92
C LYS A 13 5.30 -7.37 9.58
N SER A 14 4.37 -7.39 8.63
CA SER A 14 4.60 -6.79 7.32
C SER A 14 4.83 -5.28 7.40
N CYS A 15 4.13 -4.59 8.31
CA CYS A 15 4.35 -3.16 8.52
C CYS A 15 5.69 -2.88 9.21
N GLN A 16 6.08 -3.73 10.15
CA GLN A 16 7.39 -3.63 10.80
C GLN A 16 8.51 -3.84 9.79
N ASN A 17 8.37 -4.83 8.91
CA ASN A 17 9.35 -5.12 7.86
C ASN A 17 9.44 -3.97 6.87
N ALA A 18 8.31 -3.41 6.47
CA ALA A 18 8.27 -2.26 5.57
C ALA A 18 8.99 -1.05 6.17
N GLN A 19 8.69 -0.75 7.44
CA GLN A 19 9.31 0.37 8.13
C GLN A 19 10.83 0.18 8.25
N ALA A 20 11.26 -1.04 8.54
CA ALA A 20 12.69 -1.35 8.66
C ALA A 20 13.44 -1.09 7.34
N VAL A 21 12.87 -1.50 6.21
CA VAL A 21 13.48 -1.24 4.89
C VAL A 21 13.53 0.25 4.59
N LEU A 22 12.44 0.96 4.86
CA LEU A 22 12.39 2.41 4.63
C LEU A 22 13.38 3.16 5.49
N ASP A 23 13.53 2.77 6.76
CA ASP A 23 14.50 3.37 7.67
C ASP A 23 15.93 3.11 7.18
N GLU A 24 16.22 1.88 6.77
CA GLU A 24 17.54 1.51 6.25
C GLU A 24 17.91 2.33 5.00
N LYS A 25 16.92 2.60 4.15
CA LYS A 25 17.13 3.37 2.92
C LYS A 25 16.98 4.88 3.11
N HIS A 26 16.73 5.31 4.34
CA HIS A 26 16.53 6.74 4.68
C HIS A 26 15.37 7.38 3.90
N VAL A 27 14.29 6.62 3.71
CA VAL A 27 13.08 7.11 3.03
C VAL A 27 12.13 7.67 4.08
N GLY A 28 11.84 8.96 4.01
CA GLY A 28 10.90 9.62 4.93
C GLY A 28 9.45 9.46 4.48
N ILE A 29 8.53 9.55 5.45
CA ILE A 29 7.08 9.51 5.21
C ILE A 29 6.49 10.86 5.63
N LYS A 30 5.79 11.52 4.72
CA LYS A 30 5.19 12.82 4.97
C LYS A 30 3.97 12.73 5.88
N THR A 31 3.06 11.80 5.58
CA THR A 31 1.82 11.61 6.36
C THR A 31 1.64 10.12 6.67
N THR A 32 1.45 9.80 7.94
CA THR A 32 1.19 8.43 8.38
C THR A 32 -0.19 8.33 9.01
N VAL A 33 -0.98 7.35 8.58
CA VAL A 33 -2.29 7.03 9.14
C VAL A 33 -2.20 5.70 9.87
N ASP A 34 -2.67 5.67 11.13
CA ASP A 34 -2.69 4.46 11.94
C ASP A 34 -3.92 3.63 11.57
N ALA A 35 -3.68 2.45 11.01
CA ALA A 35 -4.74 1.57 10.54
C ALA A 35 -5.62 1.03 11.66
N ARG A 36 -5.14 1.05 12.92
CA ARG A 36 -5.96 0.65 14.07
C ARG A 36 -6.97 1.72 14.46
N LYS A 37 -6.68 2.97 14.14
CA LYS A 37 -7.53 4.11 14.50
C LYS A 37 -8.45 4.54 13.38
N GLN A 38 -8.06 4.29 12.14
CA GLN A 38 -8.84 4.69 10.97
C GLN A 38 -9.05 3.52 10.03
N ARG A 39 -10.28 3.02 9.96
CA ARG A 39 -10.67 1.98 9.03
C ARG A 39 -10.84 2.57 7.64
N ILE A 40 -10.33 1.88 6.62
CA ILE A 40 -10.54 2.22 5.22
C ILE A 40 -11.24 1.04 4.57
N ASP A 41 -12.56 1.13 4.41
CA ASP A 41 -13.33 0.07 3.76
C ASP A 41 -13.18 0.12 2.24
N ALA A 42 -13.85 -0.80 1.53
CA ALA A 42 -13.72 -0.92 0.08
C ALA A 42 -14.08 0.38 -0.65
N ASP A 43 -15.14 1.06 -0.23
CA ASP A 43 -15.57 2.31 -0.87
C ASP A 43 -14.55 3.43 -0.66
N ALA A 44 -14.07 3.59 0.57
CA ALA A 44 -13.05 4.58 0.89
C ALA A 44 -11.72 4.27 0.20
N ALA A 45 -11.36 2.99 0.13
CA ALA A 45 -10.16 2.56 -0.58
C ALA A 45 -10.24 2.88 -2.06
N TRP A 46 -11.39 2.63 -2.68
CA TRP A 46 -11.58 2.94 -4.10
C TRP A 46 -11.48 4.44 -4.37
N GLU A 47 -11.99 5.26 -3.46
CA GLU A 47 -11.85 6.71 -3.59
C GLU A 47 -10.37 7.15 -3.64
N LEU A 48 -9.51 6.48 -2.87
CA LEU A 48 -8.07 6.74 -2.91
C LEU A 48 -7.42 6.22 -4.18
N LEU A 49 -7.80 5.02 -4.61
CA LEU A 49 -7.09 4.28 -5.66
C LEU A 49 -7.53 4.63 -7.08
N GLN A 50 -8.77 5.07 -7.26
CA GLN A 50 -9.34 5.27 -8.60
C GLN A 50 -8.61 6.32 -9.44
N SER A 51 -7.99 7.29 -8.81
CA SER A 51 -7.26 8.36 -9.51
C SER A 51 -5.76 8.10 -9.62
N ALA A 52 -5.29 6.95 -9.16
CA ALA A 52 -3.88 6.62 -9.22
C ALA A 52 -3.43 6.31 -10.65
N ALA A 53 -2.17 6.61 -10.96
CA ALA A 53 -1.59 6.24 -12.24
C ALA A 53 -1.27 4.74 -12.26
N SER A 54 -0.85 4.19 -11.12
CA SER A 54 -0.60 2.75 -10.99
C SER A 54 -0.80 2.29 -9.55
N ILE A 55 -1.19 1.03 -9.40
CA ILE A 55 -1.36 0.40 -8.09
C ILE A 55 -0.60 -0.93 -8.14
N THR A 56 0.44 -1.06 -7.32
CA THR A 56 1.19 -2.31 -7.20
C THR A 56 0.78 -2.99 -5.91
N THR A 57 0.38 -4.25 -6.01
CA THR A 57 0.00 -5.05 -4.84
C THR A 57 1.00 -6.18 -4.64
N ALA A 58 1.38 -6.40 -3.40
CA ALA A 58 2.28 -7.49 -3.02
C ALA A 58 1.55 -8.41 -2.05
N LYS A 59 1.47 -9.70 -2.39
CA LYS A 59 0.85 -10.71 -1.55
C LYS A 59 1.80 -11.92 -1.51
N GLY A 60 2.62 -11.98 -0.46
CA GLY A 60 3.72 -12.92 -0.41
C GLY A 60 4.71 -12.64 -1.54
N LYS A 61 4.98 -13.65 -2.35
CA LYS A 61 5.88 -13.51 -3.51
C LYS A 61 5.19 -12.98 -4.75
N LYS A 62 3.87 -12.89 -4.73
CA LYS A 62 3.09 -12.43 -5.88
C LYS A 62 2.99 -10.92 -5.88
N VAL A 63 3.52 -10.30 -6.92
CA VAL A 63 3.48 -8.86 -7.13
C VAL A 63 2.72 -8.58 -8.42
N GLN A 64 1.69 -7.73 -8.34
CA GLN A 64 0.88 -7.37 -9.49
C GLN A 64 0.75 -5.85 -9.57
N THR A 65 0.73 -5.33 -10.80
CA THR A 65 0.53 -3.90 -11.02
C THR A 65 -0.75 -3.69 -11.82
N PHE A 66 -1.58 -2.78 -11.36
CA PHE A 66 -2.87 -2.45 -11.97
C PHE A 66 -2.90 -0.99 -12.39
N ASN A 67 -3.69 -0.73 -13.44
CA ASN A 67 -4.03 0.62 -13.85
C ASN A 67 -5.55 0.79 -13.63
N PRO A 68 -5.98 1.69 -12.72
CA PRO A 68 -7.41 1.83 -12.41
C PRO A 68 -8.28 2.32 -13.56
N GLU A 69 -7.69 2.87 -14.61
CA GLU A 69 -8.44 3.28 -15.80
C GLU A 69 -8.78 2.11 -16.72
N SER A 70 -7.94 1.07 -16.74
CA SER A 70 -8.09 -0.06 -17.67
C SER A 70 -8.40 -1.38 -16.98
N ASP A 71 -8.00 -1.54 -15.73
CA ASP A 71 -8.25 -2.77 -14.97
C ASP A 71 -9.56 -2.68 -14.20
N ALA A 72 -10.21 -3.82 -13.97
CA ALA A 72 -11.50 -3.85 -13.29
C ALA A 72 -11.36 -3.49 -11.82
N LYS A 73 -12.28 -2.64 -11.33
CA LYS A 73 -12.35 -2.26 -9.92
C LYS A 73 -12.35 -3.47 -9.00
N ALA A 74 -13.14 -4.51 -9.33
CA ALA A 74 -13.26 -5.71 -8.51
C ALA A 74 -11.92 -6.44 -8.36
N ASP A 75 -11.15 -6.52 -9.44
CA ASP A 75 -9.85 -7.18 -9.44
C ASP A 75 -8.83 -6.43 -8.57
N ILE A 76 -8.84 -5.11 -8.68
CA ILE A 76 -7.96 -4.24 -7.89
C ILE A 76 -8.29 -4.37 -6.41
N LEU A 77 -9.56 -4.26 -6.04
CA LEU A 77 -10.00 -4.34 -4.65
C LEU A 77 -9.75 -5.73 -4.06
N LYS A 78 -9.88 -6.79 -4.86
CA LYS A 78 -9.59 -8.14 -4.41
C LYS A 78 -8.16 -8.27 -3.88
N GLN A 79 -7.22 -7.61 -4.52
CA GLN A 79 -5.81 -7.65 -4.11
C GLN A 79 -5.46 -6.60 -3.06
N ALA A 80 -6.16 -5.47 -3.05
CA ALA A 80 -5.87 -4.36 -2.15
C ALA A 80 -6.50 -4.52 -0.76
N MET A 81 -7.63 -5.21 -0.67
CA MET A 81 -8.37 -5.35 0.59
C MET A 81 -7.97 -6.60 1.35
N GLY A 82 -7.96 -6.50 2.68
CA GLY A 82 -7.71 -7.62 3.56
C GLY A 82 -8.98 -8.43 3.85
N PRO A 83 -8.84 -9.56 4.58
CA PRO A 83 -9.97 -10.46 4.86
C PRO A 83 -11.05 -9.85 5.75
N THR A 84 -10.74 -8.78 6.47
CA THR A 84 -11.71 -8.09 7.33
C THR A 84 -12.44 -6.94 6.62
N GLY A 85 -12.21 -6.78 5.32
CA GLY A 85 -12.83 -5.69 4.55
C GLY A 85 -12.17 -4.34 4.75
N ASN A 86 -10.94 -4.31 5.22
CA ASN A 86 -10.15 -3.11 5.41
C ASN A 86 -8.99 -3.08 4.42
N LEU A 87 -8.56 -1.88 4.02
CA LEU A 87 -7.38 -1.74 3.15
C LEU A 87 -6.18 -2.43 3.82
N ARG A 88 -5.43 -3.18 3.03
CA ARG A 88 -4.25 -3.88 3.55
C ARG A 88 -3.17 -2.88 3.95
N ALA A 89 -2.52 -3.16 5.07
CA ALA A 89 -1.37 -2.39 5.54
C ALA A 89 -0.11 -3.29 5.44
N PRO A 90 1.03 -2.77 5.05
CA PRO A 90 1.30 -1.38 4.70
C PRO A 90 0.72 -0.99 3.34
N ALA A 91 0.26 0.26 3.22
CA ALA A 91 -0.13 0.84 1.95
C ALA A 91 0.57 2.19 1.82
N LEU A 92 1.31 2.37 0.75
CA LEU A 92 2.16 3.55 0.55
C LEU A 92 1.74 4.28 -0.72
N ARG A 93 1.69 5.61 -0.65
CA ARG A 93 1.47 6.44 -1.83
C ARG A 93 2.72 7.27 -2.11
N ILE A 94 3.21 7.16 -3.33
CA ILE A 94 4.33 7.95 -3.83
C ILE A 94 3.83 8.68 -5.08
N LYS A 95 3.60 9.98 -4.97
CA LYS A 95 3.01 10.80 -6.05
C LYS A 95 1.67 10.21 -6.47
N ASP A 96 1.55 9.67 -7.68
CA ASP A 96 0.32 9.13 -8.24
C ASP A 96 0.26 7.60 -8.19
N SER A 97 1.19 6.97 -7.47
CA SER A 97 1.27 5.51 -7.43
C SER A 97 1.09 4.99 -6.02
N PHE A 98 0.44 3.82 -5.90
CA PHE A 98 0.28 3.11 -4.63
C PHE A 98 1.06 1.81 -4.64
N VAL A 99 1.63 1.48 -3.49
CA VAL A 99 2.24 0.17 -3.23
C VAL A 99 1.53 -0.40 -2.00
N ILE A 100 0.83 -1.51 -2.18
CA ILE A 100 0.02 -2.13 -1.13
C ILE A 100 0.57 -3.50 -0.79
N GLY A 101 0.86 -3.72 0.49
CA GLY A 101 1.50 -4.93 0.97
C GLY A 101 3.00 -4.79 1.07
N PHE A 102 3.66 -5.83 1.54
CA PHE A 102 5.11 -5.84 1.68
C PHE A 102 5.73 -6.98 0.89
N ASN A 103 6.75 -6.65 0.10
CA ASN A 103 7.63 -7.62 -0.55
C ASN A 103 9.02 -7.00 -0.53
N LYS A 104 9.98 -7.70 0.06
CA LYS A 104 11.31 -7.15 0.26
C LYS A 104 11.98 -6.76 -1.06
N GLU A 105 11.90 -7.63 -2.07
CA GLU A 105 12.50 -7.37 -3.38
C GLU A 105 11.89 -6.15 -4.04
N LEU A 106 10.57 -6.01 -3.95
CA LEU A 106 9.85 -4.86 -4.48
C LEU A 106 10.32 -3.56 -3.81
N TYR A 107 10.41 -3.57 -2.48
CA TYR A 107 10.86 -2.40 -1.72
C TYR A 107 12.31 -2.05 -2.02
N GLU A 108 13.16 -3.05 -2.15
CA GLU A 108 14.57 -2.85 -2.51
C GLU A 108 14.71 -2.21 -3.89
N LYS A 109 13.83 -2.56 -4.81
CA LYS A 109 13.84 -2.04 -6.17
C LYS A 109 13.24 -0.64 -6.26
N ASP A 110 12.12 -0.39 -5.55
CA ASP A 110 11.35 0.85 -5.70
C ASP A 110 11.83 1.97 -4.77
N PHE A 111 12.51 1.65 -3.72
CA PHE A 111 13.02 2.60 -2.72
C PHE A 111 14.53 2.43 -2.49
#